data_c18c1357454dcae06c28b5ce7a53fef6
#
_entry.id   c18c1357454dcae06c28b5ce7a53fef6
#
_cell.length_a   1.000
_cell.length_b   1.000
_cell.length_c   1.000
_cell.angle_alpha   90.00
_cell.angle_beta   90.00
_cell.angle_gamma   90.00
#
_symmetry.space_group_name_H-M   'P 1'
#
loop_
_entity.id
_entity.type
_entity.pdbx_description
1 polymer ?
#
loop_
_entity_poly.entity_id
_entity_poly.type
_entity_poly.pdbx_seq_one_letter_code
_entity_poly.pdbx_strand_id
1 'polypeptide(L)'
;SEYRRFIVRGDVGGRTDDTAAMHEVLTRRLRHLLTVDGQATEASSGPVDEETGRPRRFAYPPNLIVVDGGAPQVGAAQRVLDELGIDDVAVVGLAKRLEELWLPGEDFPVLLPRTSEGLYLLQRVRDEAHRFAITFHRQRRSKAMTASALDGIPGLGEARRKALLTRFGSVKRLRAATVEELVAVPGIGPSLAARLAAELGEDDQAPAVDPRTGEVLDEEEQ
;
A
#
# COMPACT_ATOMS: atom_id res chain seq x y z
N SER A 1 -14.55 2.45 -3.98
CA SER A 1 -13.42 1.53 -3.76
C SER A 1 -13.29 1.22 -2.27
N GLU A 2 -13.39 -0.03 -1.89
CA GLU A 2 -13.29 -0.52 -0.51
C GLU A 2 -11.85 -0.72 -0.02
N TYR A 3 -10.87 -0.49 -0.88
CA TYR A 3 -9.46 -0.60 -0.53
C TYR A 3 -9.03 0.42 0.53
N ARG A 4 -8.30 -0.04 1.54
CA ARG A 4 -7.75 0.79 2.62
C ARG A 4 -6.26 0.60 2.75
N ARG A 5 -5.59 1.64 3.21
CA ARG A 5 -4.14 1.69 3.42
C ARG A 5 -3.89 2.12 4.85
N PHE A 6 -3.05 1.38 5.52
CA PHE A 6 -2.65 1.68 6.88
C PHE A 6 -1.14 1.92 6.94
N ILE A 7 -0.74 2.96 7.66
CA ILE A 7 0.65 3.17 8.04
C ILE A 7 0.81 2.49 9.38
N VAL A 8 1.64 1.45 9.43
CA VAL A 8 2.01 0.77 10.68
C VAL A 8 2.89 1.71 11.48
N ARG A 9 2.57 1.91 12.76
CA ARG A 9 3.25 2.85 13.65
C ARG A 9 4.31 2.19 14.51
N GLY A 10 4.30 0.88 14.62
CA GLY A 10 5.14 0.05 15.48
C GLY A 10 6.49 -0.32 14.89
N ASP A 11 7.12 0.51 14.05
CA ASP A 11 8.47 0.23 13.58
C ASP A 11 9.48 0.70 14.62
N VAL A 12 9.87 -0.20 15.50
CA VAL A 12 10.96 0.02 16.46
C VAL A 12 12.04 -1.03 16.17
N GLY A 13 13.05 -0.63 15.39
CA GLY A 13 14.30 -1.37 15.31
C GLY A 13 14.56 -2.24 14.09
N GLY A 14 14.00 -1.93 12.91
CA GLY A 14 14.50 -2.48 11.64
C GLY A 14 14.16 -3.94 11.31
N ARG A 15 13.36 -4.64 12.14
CA ARG A 15 12.71 -5.91 11.81
C ARG A 15 11.21 -5.71 11.96
N THR A 16 10.53 -5.59 10.84
CA THR A 16 9.06 -5.52 10.82
C THR A 16 8.53 -6.86 11.34
N ASP A 17 7.92 -6.86 12.53
CA ASP A 17 7.14 -7.99 12.98
C ASP A 17 5.81 -7.98 12.24
N ASP A 18 5.70 -8.82 11.21
CA ASP A 18 4.53 -8.88 10.34
C ASP A 18 3.25 -9.24 11.14
N THR A 19 3.37 -10.01 12.23
CA THR A 19 2.23 -10.37 13.08
C THR A 19 1.78 -9.19 13.92
N ALA A 20 2.69 -8.41 14.48
CA ALA A 20 2.38 -7.18 15.21
C ALA A 20 1.79 -6.11 14.29
N ALA A 21 2.33 -5.97 13.08
CA ALA A 21 1.79 -5.06 12.06
C ALA A 21 0.37 -5.45 11.65
N MET A 22 0.11 -6.74 11.45
CA MET A 22 -1.21 -7.27 11.13
C MET A 22 -2.21 -7.02 12.27
N HIS A 23 -1.81 -7.29 13.50
CA HIS A 23 -2.61 -7.02 14.70
C HIS A 23 -3.01 -5.53 14.77
N GLU A 24 -2.05 -4.60 14.60
CA GLU A 24 -2.33 -3.16 14.60
C GLU A 24 -3.34 -2.78 13.50
N VAL A 25 -3.11 -3.25 12.27
CA VAL A 25 -3.96 -2.92 11.11
C VAL A 25 -5.38 -3.45 11.30
N LEU A 26 -5.53 -4.72 11.70
CA LEU A 26 -6.84 -5.34 11.92
C LEU A 26 -7.58 -4.69 13.07
N THR A 27 -6.92 -4.43 14.20
CA THR A 27 -7.52 -3.72 15.34
C THR A 27 -8.08 -2.36 14.92
N ARG A 28 -7.32 -1.56 14.17
CA ARG A 28 -7.77 -0.25 13.67
C ARG A 28 -8.93 -0.38 12.69
N ARG A 29 -8.92 -1.41 11.86
CA ARG A 29 -9.97 -1.66 10.87
C ARG A 29 -11.26 -2.11 11.52
N LEU A 30 -11.20 -3.08 12.43
CA LEU A 30 -12.37 -3.69 13.05
C LEU A 30 -13.01 -2.80 14.12
N ARG A 31 -12.21 -2.04 14.89
CA ARG A 31 -12.76 -1.02 15.80
C ARG A 31 -13.64 -0.01 15.08
N HIS A 32 -13.28 0.34 13.85
CA HIS A 32 -14.11 1.26 13.07
C HIS A 32 -15.47 0.64 12.68
N LEU A 33 -15.55 -0.66 12.48
CA LEU A 33 -16.82 -1.37 12.25
C LEU A 33 -17.68 -1.33 13.52
N LEU A 34 -17.11 -1.65 14.68
CA LEU A 34 -17.82 -1.64 15.97
C LEU A 34 -18.36 -0.25 16.34
N THR A 35 -17.62 0.82 16.01
CA THR A 35 -18.09 2.20 16.27
C THR A 35 -19.25 2.61 15.36
N VAL A 36 -19.35 2.05 14.17
CA VAL A 36 -20.49 2.32 13.27
C VAL A 36 -21.74 1.60 13.75
N ASP A 37 -21.61 0.37 14.28
CA ASP A 37 -22.74 -0.38 14.83
C ASP A 37 -23.18 0.12 16.22
N GLY A 38 -22.25 0.68 17.02
CA GLY A 38 -22.51 1.18 18.37
C GLY A 38 -23.08 2.59 18.44
N GLN A 39 -23.08 3.35 17.36
CA GLN A 39 -23.66 4.70 17.26
C GLN A 39 -24.59 4.81 16.03
N ALA A 40 -25.46 3.85 15.84
CA ALA A 40 -26.60 4.02 14.98
C ALA A 40 -27.51 5.05 15.64
N THR A 41 -27.23 6.32 15.43
CA THR A 41 -28.29 7.35 15.52
C THR A 41 -29.34 6.91 14.52
N GLU A 42 -30.60 6.79 14.99
CA GLU A 42 -31.76 6.28 14.27
C GLU A 42 -32.04 6.90 12.88
N ALA A 43 -31.23 7.86 12.47
CA ALA A 43 -31.36 8.59 11.20
C ALA A 43 -30.58 8.03 10.01
N SER A 44 -29.79 6.92 10.12
CA SER A 44 -28.97 6.49 9.00
C SER A 44 -28.67 4.99 8.94
N SER A 45 -29.64 4.15 9.21
CA SER A 45 -29.48 2.68 9.37
C SER A 45 -29.49 1.84 8.07
N GLY A 46 -29.36 2.43 6.88
CA GLY A 46 -29.35 1.68 5.62
C GLY A 46 -27.95 1.47 5.03
N PRO A 47 -27.73 0.37 4.27
CA PRO A 47 -26.47 0.11 3.58
C PRO A 47 -26.19 1.09 2.42
N VAL A 48 -27.19 1.89 2.09
CA VAL A 48 -27.15 2.89 1.02
C VAL A 48 -27.37 4.27 1.66
N ASP A 49 -26.62 5.23 1.21
CA ASP A 49 -26.80 6.63 1.54
C ASP A 49 -28.06 7.13 0.82
N GLU A 50 -29.07 7.54 1.56
CA GLU A 50 -30.38 7.91 1.01
C GLU A 50 -30.33 9.18 0.15
N GLU A 51 -29.36 10.05 0.40
CA GLU A 51 -29.22 11.32 -0.30
C GLU A 51 -28.47 11.16 -1.63
N THR A 52 -27.46 10.28 -1.68
CA THR A 52 -26.62 10.07 -2.85
C THR A 52 -26.91 8.78 -3.63
N GLY A 53 -27.73 7.86 -3.07
CA GLY A 53 -28.01 6.54 -3.63
C GLY A 53 -26.77 5.62 -3.73
N ARG A 54 -25.66 5.97 -3.07
CA ARG A 54 -24.42 5.20 -3.13
C ARG A 54 -24.27 4.30 -1.92
N PRO A 55 -23.66 3.10 -2.07
CA PRO A 55 -23.32 2.26 -0.93
C PRO A 55 -22.46 3.04 0.06
N ARG A 56 -22.83 3.03 1.32
CA ARG A 56 -22.02 3.61 2.40
C ARG A 56 -20.72 2.83 2.49
N ARG A 57 -19.64 3.53 2.78
CA ARG A 57 -18.36 2.89 3.04
C ARG A 57 -18.48 2.06 4.31
N PHE A 58 -18.08 0.79 4.23
CA PHE A 58 -18.21 -0.19 5.32
C PHE A 58 -19.66 -0.58 5.68
N ALA A 59 -20.56 -0.51 4.72
CA ALA A 59 -21.95 -0.86 4.91
C ALA A 59 -22.17 -2.32 5.36
N TYR A 60 -21.21 -3.18 5.09
CA TYR A 60 -21.27 -4.59 5.42
C TYR A 60 -20.04 -5.04 6.21
N PRO A 61 -20.23 -5.61 7.42
CA PRO A 61 -19.15 -6.31 8.11
C PRO A 61 -18.68 -7.50 7.26
N PRO A 62 -17.37 -7.81 7.24
CA PRO A 62 -16.89 -8.99 6.54
C PRO A 62 -17.34 -10.26 7.28
N ASN A 63 -17.73 -11.30 6.56
CA ASN A 63 -17.96 -12.63 7.14
C ASN A 63 -16.68 -13.47 7.16
N LEU A 64 -15.67 -13.08 6.36
CA LEU A 64 -14.40 -13.79 6.26
C LEU A 64 -13.25 -12.80 6.12
N ILE A 65 -12.20 -13.00 6.91
CA ILE A 65 -10.90 -12.34 6.76
C ILE A 65 -9.93 -13.34 6.14
N VAL A 66 -9.35 -12.98 5.01
CA VAL A 66 -8.27 -13.76 4.38
C VAL A 66 -6.95 -13.04 4.62
N VAL A 67 -6.02 -13.72 5.28
CA VAL A 67 -4.67 -13.19 5.53
C VAL A 67 -3.64 -13.86 4.61
N ASP A 68 -2.67 -13.08 4.12
CA ASP A 68 -1.54 -13.58 3.33
C ASP A 68 -0.48 -14.14 4.28
N GLY A 69 -0.58 -15.43 4.61
CA GLY A 69 0.33 -16.10 5.54
C GLY A 69 -0.21 -17.39 6.10
N GLY A 70 0.59 -18.00 6.99
CA GLY A 70 0.29 -19.27 7.64
C GLY A 70 -0.24 -19.10 9.08
N ALA A 71 -0.03 -20.13 9.91
CA ALA A 71 -0.53 -20.21 11.29
C ALA A 71 -0.20 -18.97 12.16
N PRO A 72 1.01 -18.37 12.13
CA PRO A 72 1.30 -17.20 12.96
C PRO A 72 0.43 -15.98 12.61
N GLN A 73 0.20 -15.74 11.31
CA GLN A 73 -0.63 -14.63 10.82
C GLN A 73 -2.11 -14.85 11.14
N VAL A 74 -2.59 -16.09 10.96
CA VAL A 74 -3.95 -16.49 11.35
C VAL A 74 -4.17 -16.30 12.84
N GLY A 75 -3.22 -16.77 13.68
CA GLY A 75 -3.29 -16.58 15.12
C GLY A 75 -3.28 -15.10 15.54
N ALA A 76 -2.53 -14.25 14.83
CA ALA A 76 -2.56 -12.81 15.09
C ALA A 76 -3.92 -12.19 14.74
N ALA A 77 -4.51 -12.59 13.61
CA ALA A 77 -5.83 -12.10 13.19
C ALA A 77 -6.94 -12.59 14.14
N GLN A 78 -6.91 -13.87 14.55
CA GLN A 78 -7.87 -14.42 15.49
C GLN A 78 -7.82 -13.71 16.84
N ARG A 79 -6.63 -13.46 17.39
CA ARG A 79 -6.49 -12.71 18.66
C ARG A 79 -7.17 -11.33 18.59
N VAL A 80 -7.11 -10.64 17.46
CA VAL A 80 -7.79 -9.36 17.32
C VAL A 80 -9.32 -9.50 17.38
N LEU A 81 -9.87 -10.56 16.76
CA LEU A 81 -11.32 -10.83 16.85
C LEU A 81 -11.71 -11.15 18.29
N ASP A 82 -10.95 -12.00 18.98
CA ASP A 82 -11.18 -12.37 20.37
C ASP A 82 -11.12 -11.13 21.30
N GLU A 83 -10.10 -10.27 21.15
CA GLU A 83 -9.93 -9.04 21.91
C GLU A 83 -11.07 -8.01 21.69
N LEU A 84 -11.69 -8.04 20.53
CA LEU A 84 -12.79 -7.13 20.16
C LEU A 84 -14.16 -7.77 20.40
N GLY A 85 -14.24 -9.03 20.79
CA GLY A 85 -15.49 -9.76 21.01
C GLY A 85 -16.29 -9.98 19.72
N ILE A 86 -15.59 -10.23 18.61
CA ILE A 86 -16.20 -10.47 17.28
C ILE A 86 -16.21 -11.97 17.01
N ASP A 87 -17.37 -12.60 17.07
CA ASP A 87 -17.52 -14.06 16.97
C ASP A 87 -18.09 -14.51 15.60
N ASP A 88 -18.62 -13.58 14.81
CA ASP A 88 -19.32 -13.85 13.55
C ASP A 88 -18.45 -13.70 12.31
N VAL A 89 -17.14 -13.46 12.49
CA VAL A 89 -16.17 -13.29 11.41
C VAL A 89 -15.16 -14.43 11.41
N ALA A 90 -15.13 -15.22 10.35
CA ALA A 90 -14.14 -16.28 10.17
C ALA A 90 -12.79 -15.73 9.72
N VAL A 91 -11.70 -16.43 10.08
CA VAL A 91 -10.34 -16.14 9.60
C VAL A 91 -9.78 -17.33 8.84
N VAL A 92 -9.09 -17.09 7.74
CA VAL A 92 -8.31 -18.07 7.01
C VAL A 92 -7.00 -17.46 6.52
N GLY A 93 -5.91 -18.21 6.63
CA GLY A 93 -4.62 -17.88 6.04
C GLY A 93 -4.41 -18.61 4.73
N LEU A 94 -3.80 -17.95 3.75
CA LEU A 94 -3.36 -18.59 2.52
C LEU A 94 -1.85 -18.44 2.39
N ALA A 95 -1.11 -19.55 2.64
CA ALA A 95 0.34 -19.56 2.54
C ALA A 95 0.81 -19.72 1.09
N LYS A 96 1.77 -18.87 0.67
CA LYS A 96 2.19 -18.74 -0.73
C LYS A 96 2.81 -20.01 -1.33
N ARG A 97 3.58 -20.75 -0.54
CA ARG A 97 4.49 -21.75 -1.09
C ARG A 97 3.80 -23.02 -1.61
N LEU A 98 2.74 -23.46 -0.90
CA LEU A 98 2.01 -24.68 -1.24
C LEU A 98 0.51 -24.46 -1.39
N GLU A 99 0.06 -23.21 -1.38
CA GLU A 99 -1.38 -22.86 -1.43
C GLU A 99 -2.17 -23.49 -0.27
N GLU A 100 -1.51 -23.60 0.89
CA GLU A 100 -2.06 -24.17 2.12
C GLU A 100 -3.04 -23.20 2.78
N LEU A 101 -4.19 -23.71 3.18
CA LEU A 101 -5.16 -22.96 3.98
C LEU A 101 -4.94 -23.25 5.47
N TRP A 102 -4.68 -22.19 6.22
CA TRP A 102 -4.52 -22.26 7.65
C TRP A 102 -5.76 -21.75 8.38
N LEU A 103 -6.28 -22.53 9.30
CA LEU A 103 -7.41 -22.17 10.15
C LEU A 103 -6.94 -21.87 11.58
N PRO A 104 -7.69 -21.04 12.34
CA PRO A 104 -7.35 -20.77 13.73
C PRO A 104 -7.40 -22.06 14.58
N GLY A 105 -6.39 -22.26 15.41
CA GLY A 105 -6.32 -23.38 16.35
C GLY A 105 -5.98 -24.74 15.73
N GLU A 106 -5.75 -24.82 14.42
CA GLU A 106 -5.36 -26.06 13.76
C GLU A 106 -3.83 -26.19 13.67
N ASP A 107 -3.32 -27.40 13.98
CA ASP A 107 -1.90 -27.70 13.90
C ASP A 107 -1.43 -27.98 12.46
N PHE A 108 -2.36 -28.31 11.56
CA PHE A 108 -2.09 -28.66 10.18
C PHE A 108 -2.93 -27.86 9.20
N PRO A 109 -2.37 -27.52 8.04
CA PRO A 109 -3.11 -26.81 7.01
C PRO A 109 -4.11 -27.71 6.29
N VAL A 110 -5.18 -27.12 5.80
CA VAL A 110 -6.12 -27.76 4.88
C VAL A 110 -5.59 -27.59 3.45
N LEU A 111 -5.46 -28.72 2.75
CA LEU A 111 -5.05 -28.77 1.36
C LEU A 111 -6.29 -28.93 0.47
N LEU A 112 -6.63 -27.89 -0.28
CA LEU A 112 -7.69 -27.99 -1.27
C LEU A 112 -7.15 -28.54 -2.60
N PRO A 113 -7.94 -29.31 -3.35
CA PRO A 113 -7.60 -29.70 -4.71
C PRO A 113 -7.31 -28.46 -5.58
N ARG A 114 -6.31 -28.54 -6.45
CA ARG A 114 -5.97 -27.41 -7.37
C ARG A 114 -7.10 -27.00 -8.30
N THR A 115 -8.07 -27.89 -8.50
CA THR A 115 -9.30 -27.65 -9.29
C THR A 115 -10.45 -27.06 -8.46
N SER A 116 -10.21 -26.75 -7.17
CA SER A 116 -11.24 -26.18 -6.29
C SER A 116 -11.55 -24.73 -6.66
N GLU A 117 -12.80 -24.44 -6.95
CA GLU A 117 -13.29 -23.06 -7.17
C GLU A 117 -13.05 -22.16 -5.94
N GLY A 118 -13.17 -22.74 -4.72
CA GLY A 118 -12.88 -22.02 -3.48
C GLY A 118 -11.41 -21.60 -3.39
N LEU A 119 -10.47 -22.51 -3.72
CA LEU A 119 -9.05 -22.17 -3.77
C LEU A 119 -8.78 -21.09 -4.81
N TYR A 120 -9.34 -21.21 -6.00
CA TYR A 120 -9.20 -20.22 -7.07
C TYR A 120 -9.70 -18.83 -6.64
N LEU A 121 -10.83 -18.78 -5.94
CA LEU A 121 -11.36 -17.52 -5.41
C LEU A 121 -10.41 -16.90 -4.37
N LEU A 122 -9.90 -17.67 -3.43
CA LEU A 122 -8.94 -17.20 -2.41
C LEU A 122 -7.65 -16.68 -3.02
N GLN A 123 -7.12 -17.38 -4.03
CA GLN A 123 -5.94 -16.94 -4.79
C GLN A 123 -6.20 -15.59 -5.46
N ARG A 124 -7.34 -15.41 -6.11
CA ARG A 124 -7.71 -14.13 -6.74
C ARG A 124 -7.80 -12.99 -5.74
N VAL A 125 -8.38 -13.23 -4.57
CA VAL A 125 -8.47 -12.23 -3.49
C VAL A 125 -7.07 -11.84 -3.01
N ARG A 126 -6.20 -12.83 -2.75
CA ARG A 126 -4.80 -12.60 -2.37
C ARG A 126 -4.04 -11.80 -3.42
N ASP A 127 -4.12 -12.24 -4.67
CA ASP A 127 -3.37 -11.61 -5.77
C ASP A 127 -3.82 -10.17 -5.99
N GLU A 128 -5.11 -9.88 -5.85
CA GLU A 128 -5.63 -8.52 -5.92
C GLU A 128 -5.15 -7.65 -4.76
N ALA A 129 -5.17 -8.17 -3.54
CA ALA A 129 -4.63 -7.47 -2.37
C ALA A 129 -3.12 -7.19 -2.53
N HIS A 130 -2.38 -8.18 -3.02
CA HIS A 130 -0.94 -8.06 -3.29
C HIS A 130 -0.65 -7.04 -4.40
N ARG A 131 -1.40 -7.10 -5.52
CA ARG A 131 -1.32 -6.11 -6.60
C ARG A 131 -1.54 -4.68 -6.08
N PHE A 132 -2.54 -4.51 -5.22
CA PHE A 132 -2.84 -3.22 -4.61
C PHE A 132 -1.71 -2.72 -3.70
N ALA A 133 -1.16 -3.60 -2.86
CA ALA A 133 -0.05 -3.29 -1.96
C ALA A 133 1.22 -2.90 -2.74
N ILE A 134 1.62 -3.68 -3.75
CA ILE A 134 2.78 -3.38 -4.61
C ILE A 134 2.63 -2.02 -5.29
N THR A 135 1.46 -1.75 -5.87
CA THR A 135 1.20 -0.46 -6.54
C THR A 135 1.39 0.70 -5.58
N PHE A 136 0.96 0.55 -4.33
CA PHE A 136 1.14 1.56 -3.30
C PHE A 136 2.61 1.74 -2.92
N HIS A 137 3.35 0.65 -2.69
CA HIS A 137 4.78 0.72 -2.37
C HIS A 137 5.58 1.38 -3.48
N ARG A 138 5.30 1.05 -4.74
CA ARG A 138 5.93 1.72 -5.90
C ARG A 138 5.64 3.21 -5.93
N GLN A 139 4.39 3.62 -5.72
CA GLN A 139 4.03 5.04 -5.66
C GLN A 139 4.71 5.78 -4.50
N ARG A 140 4.80 5.14 -3.33
CA ARG A 140 5.46 5.72 -2.17
C ARG A 140 6.97 5.85 -2.37
N ARG A 141 7.64 4.81 -2.90
CA ARG A 141 9.07 4.88 -3.26
C ARG A 141 9.32 5.95 -4.31
N SER A 142 8.54 6.01 -5.38
CA SER A 142 8.66 7.05 -6.40
C SER A 142 8.51 8.45 -5.80
N LYS A 143 7.55 8.68 -4.91
CA LYS A 143 7.40 9.97 -4.22
C LYS A 143 8.57 10.28 -3.30
N ALA A 144 9.08 9.31 -2.55
CA ALA A 144 10.23 9.49 -1.67
C ALA A 144 11.51 9.79 -2.46
N MET A 145 11.80 9.02 -3.51
CA MET A 145 12.91 9.29 -4.44
C MET A 145 12.79 10.66 -5.10
N THR A 146 11.56 11.04 -5.48
CA THR A 146 11.27 12.35 -6.04
C THR A 146 11.55 13.48 -5.05
N ALA A 147 11.14 13.33 -3.79
CA ALA A 147 11.43 14.31 -2.75
C ALA A 147 12.94 14.41 -2.53
N SER A 148 13.62 13.27 -2.38
CA SER A 148 15.08 13.21 -2.17
C SER A 148 15.87 13.85 -3.32
N ALA A 149 15.50 13.57 -4.58
CA ALA A 149 16.18 14.15 -5.74
C ALA A 149 16.05 15.69 -5.86
N LEU A 150 15.03 16.26 -5.20
CA LEU A 150 14.76 17.69 -5.21
C LEU A 150 15.15 18.38 -3.90
N ASP A 151 15.55 17.64 -2.86
CA ASP A 151 15.79 18.17 -1.52
C ASP A 151 17.13 18.93 -1.40
N GLY A 152 18.06 18.80 -2.23
CA GLY A 152 19.36 19.50 -2.17
C GLY A 152 19.42 20.81 -2.96
N ILE A 153 18.43 21.11 -3.81
CA ILE A 153 18.53 22.17 -4.81
C ILE A 153 18.26 23.55 -4.18
N PRO A 154 19.29 24.45 -4.09
CA PRO A 154 19.12 25.77 -3.50
C PRO A 154 18.07 26.59 -4.24
N GLY A 155 17.14 27.20 -3.50
CA GLY A 155 16.05 28.01 -4.06
C GLY A 155 14.80 27.21 -4.48
N LEU A 156 14.82 25.88 -4.34
CA LEU A 156 13.68 25.01 -4.60
C LEU A 156 12.89 24.73 -3.32
N GLY A 157 12.12 25.69 -2.84
CA GLY A 157 11.22 25.51 -1.70
C GLY A 157 10.03 24.59 -1.99
N GLU A 158 9.31 24.20 -0.94
CA GLU A 158 8.22 23.21 -0.99
C GLU A 158 7.11 23.53 -2.03
N ALA A 159 6.72 24.81 -2.14
CA ALA A 159 5.72 25.25 -3.11
C ALA A 159 6.16 25.02 -4.57
N ARG A 160 7.42 25.33 -4.90
CA ARG A 160 8.01 25.13 -6.22
C ARG A 160 8.19 23.65 -6.53
N ARG A 161 8.62 22.84 -5.57
CA ARG A 161 8.67 21.38 -5.65
C ARG A 161 7.31 20.80 -6.00
N LYS A 162 6.28 21.18 -5.27
CA LYS A 162 4.91 20.75 -5.52
C LYS A 162 4.42 21.12 -6.90
N ALA A 163 4.72 22.33 -7.37
CA ALA A 163 4.36 22.79 -8.72
C ALA A 163 5.03 21.94 -9.81
N LEU A 164 6.35 21.67 -9.70
CA LEU A 164 7.09 20.79 -10.60
C LEU A 164 6.50 19.37 -10.63
N LEU A 165 6.25 18.80 -9.47
CA LEU A 165 5.68 17.46 -9.37
C LEU A 165 4.26 17.36 -9.91
N THR A 166 3.47 18.40 -9.75
CA THR A 166 2.12 18.47 -10.33
C THR A 166 2.19 18.53 -11.85
N ARG A 167 3.14 19.30 -12.40
CA ARG A 167 3.29 19.49 -13.86
C ARG A 167 3.88 18.24 -14.55
N PHE A 168 4.95 17.66 -14.01
CA PHE A 168 5.68 16.57 -14.65
C PHE A 168 5.30 15.17 -14.14
N GLY A 169 4.70 15.05 -12.97
CA GLY A 169 4.20 13.80 -12.40
C GLY A 169 5.27 12.82 -11.91
N SER A 170 6.51 12.90 -12.42
CA SER A 170 7.62 12.02 -11.99
C SER A 170 8.98 12.67 -12.18
N VAL A 171 10.00 12.23 -11.41
CA VAL A 171 11.41 12.69 -11.60
C VAL A 171 11.93 12.35 -12.97
N LYS A 172 11.59 11.18 -13.51
CA LYS A 172 12.03 10.78 -14.87
C LYS A 172 11.57 11.78 -15.93
N ARG A 173 10.31 12.21 -15.87
CA ARG A 173 9.80 13.24 -16.79
C ARG A 173 10.39 14.61 -16.52
N LEU A 174 10.66 14.92 -15.24
CA LEU A 174 11.29 16.17 -14.85
C LEU A 174 12.75 16.26 -15.35
N ARG A 175 13.50 15.15 -15.30
CA ARG A 175 14.85 15.03 -15.86
C ARG A 175 14.88 15.19 -17.39
N ALA A 176 13.86 14.69 -18.06
CA ALA A 176 13.73 14.79 -19.51
C ALA A 176 13.15 16.13 -19.99
N ALA A 177 12.77 17.02 -19.06
CA ALA A 177 12.17 18.31 -19.40
C ALA A 177 13.24 19.32 -19.87
N THR A 178 12.89 20.09 -20.88
CA THR A 178 13.76 21.19 -21.35
C THR A 178 13.72 22.37 -20.37
N VAL A 179 14.74 23.24 -20.47
CA VAL A 179 14.80 24.47 -19.64
C VAL A 179 13.56 25.33 -19.84
N GLU A 180 13.06 25.42 -21.10
CA GLU A 180 11.86 26.18 -21.46
C GLU A 180 10.61 25.63 -20.77
N GLU A 181 10.47 24.30 -20.73
CA GLU A 181 9.36 23.61 -20.04
C GLU A 181 9.41 23.84 -18.53
N LEU A 182 10.61 23.87 -17.94
CA LEU A 182 10.81 24.17 -16.53
C LEU A 182 10.45 25.62 -16.20
N VAL A 183 10.84 26.57 -17.02
CA VAL A 183 10.49 28.02 -16.86
C VAL A 183 8.98 28.25 -16.96
N ALA A 184 8.26 27.41 -17.70
CA ALA A 184 6.80 27.51 -17.81
C ALA A 184 6.06 27.13 -16.49
N VAL A 185 6.77 26.59 -15.48
CA VAL A 185 6.19 26.28 -14.17
C VAL A 185 6.15 27.53 -13.29
N PRO A 186 4.98 27.86 -12.69
CA PRO A 186 4.85 29.04 -11.83
C PRO A 186 5.89 29.08 -10.70
N GLY A 187 6.63 30.18 -10.63
CA GLY A 187 7.66 30.40 -9.61
C GLY A 187 9.05 29.85 -9.96
N ILE A 188 9.24 29.25 -11.12
CA ILE A 188 10.54 28.81 -11.64
C ILE A 188 11.07 29.84 -12.64
N GLY A 189 12.12 30.56 -12.26
CA GLY A 189 12.81 31.49 -13.16
C GLY A 189 13.92 30.82 -13.98
N PRO A 190 14.45 31.48 -15.03
CA PRO A 190 15.45 30.91 -15.93
C PRO A 190 16.70 30.37 -15.21
N SER A 191 17.21 31.06 -14.21
CA SER A 191 18.41 30.64 -13.47
C SER A 191 18.15 29.38 -12.60
N LEU A 192 16.96 29.24 -12.04
CA LEU A 192 16.57 28.06 -11.29
C LEU A 192 16.29 26.88 -12.23
N ALA A 193 15.67 27.12 -13.37
CA ALA A 193 15.43 26.11 -14.41
C ALA A 193 16.74 25.53 -14.96
N ALA A 194 17.72 26.37 -15.29
CA ALA A 194 19.04 25.93 -15.75
C ALA A 194 19.76 25.08 -14.69
N ARG A 195 19.67 25.46 -13.42
CA ARG A 195 20.24 24.69 -12.30
C ARG A 195 19.54 23.35 -12.11
N LEU A 196 18.21 23.32 -12.16
CA LEU A 196 17.44 22.08 -12.12
C LEU A 196 17.82 21.10 -13.23
N ALA A 197 17.99 21.63 -14.47
CA ALA A 197 18.40 20.81 -15.61
C ALA A 197 19.82 20.24 -15.40
N ALA A 198 20.75 21.03 -14.87
CA ALA A 198 22.12 20.59 -14.59
C ALA A 198 22.16 19.53 -13.50
N GLU A 199 21.59 19.80 -12.31
CA GLU A 199 21.65 18.89 -11.16
C GLU A 199 20.86 17.59 -11.36
N LEU A 200 19.75 17.65 -12.11
CA LEU A 200 18.96 16.46 -12.41
C LEU A 200 19.54 15.65 -13.58
N GLY A 201 20.32 16.26 -14.46
CA GLY A 201 20.98 15.60 -15.61
C GLY A 201 22.23 14.80 -15.22
N GLU A 202 22.94 15.18 -14.16
CA GLU A 202 24.17 14.51 -13.72
C GLU A 202 23.92 13.15 -13.04
N ASP A 203 22.70 12.85 -12.61
CA ASP A 203 22.36 11.64 -11.84
C ASP A 203 21.89 10.44 -12.72
N ASP A 204 22.14 10.49 -14.02
CA ASP A 204 21.78 9.43 -14.98
C ASP A 204 22.78 8.23 -14.96
N GLN A 205 23.76 8.25 -14.05
CA GLN A 205 24.73 7.18 -13.82
C GLN A 205 24.41 6.30 -12.61
N ALA A 206 23.20 6.32 -12.08
CA ALA A 206 22.81 5.35 -11.07
C ALA A 206 22.67 3.95 -11.71
N PRO A 207 23.38 2.93 -11.21
CA PRO A 207 23.35 1.59 -11.79
C PRO A 207 21.91 1.05 -11.82
N ALA A 208 21.59 0.35 -12.90
CA ALA A 208 20.30 -0.31 -13.04
C ALA A 208 20.16 -1.40 -11.97
N VAL A 209 19.12 -1.32 -11.16
CA VAL A 209 18.84 -2.31 -10.12
C VAL A 209 17.69 -3.20 -10.59
N ASP A 210 17.87 -4.53 -10.54
CA ASP A 210 16.80 -5.48 -10.84
C ASP A 210 15.61 -5.24 -9.86
N PRO A 211 14.43 -4.92 -10.39
CA PRO A 211 13.28 -4.62 -9.54
C PRO A 211 12.73 -5.83 -8.76
N ARG A 212 13.21 -7.05 -9.04
CA ARG A 212 12.79 -8.28 -8.36
C ARG A 212 13.73 -8.70 -7.25
N THR A 213 15.05 -8.53 -7.45
CA THR A 213 16.08 -9.00 -6.51
C THR A 213 16.69 -7.87 -5.69
N GLY A 214 16.65 -6.63 -6.19
CA GLY A 214 17.32 -5.49 -5.57
C GLY A 214 18.82 -5.45 -5.84
N GLU A 215 19.35 -6.34 -6.69
CA GLU A 215 20.76 -6.40 -7.08
C GLU A 215 21.10 -5.36 -8.14
N VAL A 216 22.28 -4.78 -8.01
CA VAL A 216 22.85 -3.83 -8.98
C VAL A 216 23.22 -4.63 -10.23
N LEU A 217 22.68 -4.27 -11.38
CA LEU A 217 23.06 -4.83 -12.66
C LEU A 217 24.31 -4.11 -13.14
N ASP A 218 25.48 -4.72 -12.93
CA ASP A 218 26.73 -4.24 -13.52
C ASP A 218 26.69 -4.45 -15.04
N GLU A 219 26.83 -3.36 -15.80
CA GLU A 219 27.08 -3.41 -17.25
C GLU A 219 28.56 -3.83 -17.50
N GLU A 220 28.86 -5.12 -17.44
CA GLU A 220 30.05 -5.73 -18.03
C GLU A 220 29.59 -7.00 -18.73
N GLU A 221 29.68 -7.11 -19.99
CA GLU A 221 30.64 -7.40 -21.04
C GLU A 221 29.91 -7.56 -22.39
N GLN A 222 30.35 -6.81 -23.34
CA GLN A 222 30.34 -7.23 -24.74
C GLN A 222 31.77 -7.41 -25.20
#